data_c9d6ca5a85e00c5bc3cc68c25f9c1cc5
#
_entry.id   c9d6ca5a85e00c5bc3cc68c25f9c1cc5
#
_cell.length_a   1.000
_cell.length_b   1.000
_cell.length_c   1.000
_cell.angle_alpha   90.00
_cell.angle_beta   90.00
_cell.angle_gamma   90.00
#
_symmetry.space_group_name_H-M   'P 1'
#
loop_
_entity.id
_entity.type
_entity.pdbx_description
1 polymer ?
#
loop_
_entity_poly.entity_id
_entity_poly.type
_entity_poly.pdbx_seq_one_letter_code
_entity_poly.pdbx_strand_id
1 'polypeptide(L)'
;MKTQFYQHVERLDSDEVDGILDGEVYIYTKLDGTNAGVHYDNGKVIVNSRKRELSEGKDNAGCMVYVLSQPKFEQFFKEFPNLYLYGEFLVKHTVKTYKDSAWGKLYIFDVVDFSNPENPRYLSYEDYEPLLKKYNIEYIPLIAVLNHPSKEDILPYLDKTTFLQSDNKTPGEGLVIKRYDGWKNKYGRTTWAKIIRKEFIVSKKIHREVSQNELEESIVEKFCTDAFIEKELAKILEDIGADNWDNKYIGRCLNSVYHELISEETWNFVKKFKNPKIDFSILCVLVTEKTKNVMRDFFKTHGITLPF
;
A
#
# COMPACT_ATOMS: atom_id res chain seq x y z
N MET A 1 -10.80 2.34 -29.60
CA MET A 1 -11.14 1.53 -28.39
C MET A 1 -11.37 2.49 -27.23
N LYS A 2 -12.39 2.28 -26.38
CA LYS A 2 -12.57 3.14 -25.19
C LYS A 2 -11.48 2.85 -24.18
N THR A 3 -10.97 3.90 -23.50
CA THR A 3 -9.95 3.75 -22.45
C THR A 3 -10.42 2.83 -21.34
N GLN A 4 -9.57 1.87 -21.00
CA GLN A 4 -9.75 0.93 -19.91
C GLN A 4 -8.73 1.21 -18.82
N PHE A 5 -9.16 1.26 -17.57
CA PHE A 5 -8.30 1.52 -16.44
C PHE A 5 -7.88 0.22 -15.77
N TYR A 6 -6.61 0.14 -15.41
CA TYR A 6 -6.09 -1.06 -14.76
C TYR A 6 -6.73 -1.25 -13.39
N GLN A 7 -7.07 -2.49 -13.09
CA GLN A 7 -7.67 -2.89 -11.82
C GLN A 7 -6.76 -2.63 -10.62
N HIS A 8 -7.33 -2.62 -9.43
CA HIS A 8 -6.56 -2.63 -8.20
C HIS A 8 -5.93 -4.01 -8.00
N VAL A 9 -4.66 -4.03 -7.54
CA VAL A 9 -3.97 -5.27 -7.13
C VAL A 9 -4.10 -5.37 -5.63
N GLU A 10 -4.73 -6.45 -5.16
CA GLU A 10 -5.09 -6.63 -3.76
C GLU A 10 -3.93 -7.19 -2.93
N ARG A 11 -4.00 -7.10 -1.61
CA ARG A 11 -3.05 -7.82 -0.75
C ARG A 11 -3.37 -9.30 -0.75
N LEU A 12 -2.35 -10.16 -0.68
CA LEU A 12 -2.56 -11.62 -0.70
C LEU A 12 -3.47 -12.12 0.44
N ASP A 13 -3.50 -11.41 1.55
CA ASP A 13 -4.35 -11.74 2.70
C ASP A 13 -5.77 -11.11 2.62
N SER A 14 -6.10 -10.44 1.50
CA SER A 14 -7.43 -9.89 1.26
C SER A 14 -8.38 -10.97 0.78
N ASP A 15 -9.63 -10.92 1.24
CA ASP A 15 -10.69 -11.81 0.79
C ASP A 15 -11.09 -11.63 -0.69
N GLU A 16 -10.67 -10.52 -1.31
CA GLU A 16 -10.80 -10.25 -2.76
C GLU A 16 -9.96 -11.19 -3.63
N VAL A 17 -8.96 -11.84 -3.06
CA VAL A 17 -8.05 -12.76 -3.77
C VAL A 17 -8.04 -14.16 -3.16
N ASP A 18 -9.05 -14.51 -2.36
CA ASP A 18 -9.25 -15.88 -1.88
C ASP A 18 -9.27 -16.86 -3.04
N GLY A 19 -8.51 -17.96 -2.93
CA GLY A 19 -8.39 -18.98 -3.97
C GLY A 19 -7.44 -18.62 -5.12
N ILE A 20 -6.74 -17.48 -5.10
CA ILE A 20 -5.77 -17.17 -6.17
C ILE A 20 -4.61 -18.18 -6.20
N LEU A 21 -4.26 -18.77 -5.06
CA LEU A 21 -3.19 -19.76 -4.94
C LEU A 21 -3.64 -21.20 -5.29
N ASP A 22 -4.94 -21.43 -5.55
CA ASP A 22 -5.49 -22.75 -5.86
C ASP A 22 -5.28 -23.16 -7.34
N GLY A 23 -4.21 -22.70 -7.97
CA GLY A 23 -3.87 -22.99 -9.35
C GLY A 23 -2.45 -22.63 -9.69
N GLU A 24 -2.15 -22.58 -11.00
CA GLU A 24 -0.87 -22.12 -11.50
C GLU A 24 -0.77 -20.61 -11.36
N VAL A 25 0.26 -20.13 -10.64
CA VAL A 25 0.49 -18.71 -10.39
C VAL A 25 1.84 -18.25 -10.94
N TYR A 26 1.84 -17.05 -11.47
CA TYR A 26 2.98 -16.35 -12.05
C TYR A 26 3.44 -15.25 -11.10
N ILE A 27 4.73 -15.26 -10.75
CA ILE A 27 5.32 -14.36 -9.75
C ILE A 27 6.21 -13.34 -10.43
N TYR A 28 5.93 -12.05 -10.18
CA TYR A 28 6.67 -10.93 -10.76
C TYR A 28 7.19 -9.98 -9.69
N THR A 29 8.26 -9.25 -10.03
CA THR A 29 8.69 -8.10 -9.24
C THR A 29 7.62 -7.01 -9.27
N LYS A 30 7.26 -6.48 -8.10
CA LYS A 30 6.49 -5.25 -8.01
C LYS A 30 7.46 -4.05 -8.11
N LEU A 31 7.31 -3.27 -9.18
CA LEU A 31 8.00 -1.99 -9.33
C LEU A 31 7.26 -0.87 -8.58
N ASP A 32 8.00 0.11 -8.12
CA ASP A 32 7.49 1.29 -7.38
C ASP A 32 7.62 2.54 -8.27
N GLY A 33 6.60 2.78 -9.05
CA GLY A 33 6.50 3.91 -9.96
C GLY A 33 5.07 4.44 -10.05
N THR A 34 4.61 4.70 -11.27
CA THR A 34 3.23 5.09 -11.52
C THR A 34 2.60 4.27 -12.64
N ASN A 35 1.39 3.77 -12.39
CA ASN A 35 0.65 2.95 -13.33
C ASN A 35 0.29 3.72 -14.60
N ALA A 36 0.52 3.10 -15.75
CA ALA A 36 0.13 3.61 -17.05
C ALA A 36 -0.49 2.51 -17.92
N GLY A 37 -1.46 2.92 -18.75
CA GLY A 37 -2.03 2.13 -19.81
C GLY A 37 -1.71 2.75 -21.17
N VAL A 38 -1.49 1.93 -22.18
CA VAL A 38 -1.24 2.38 -23.56
C VAL A 38 -2.08 1.53 -24.51
N HIS A 39 -2.81 2.17 -25.40
CA HIS A 39 -3.64 1.51 -26.40
C HIS A 39 -3.74 2.28 -27.70
N TYR A 40 -4.41 1.71 -28.68
CA TYR A 40 -4.60 2.31 -29.99
C TYR A 40 -6.06 2.65 -30.22
N ASP A 41 -6.33 3.89 -30.54
CA ASP A 41 -7.67 4.33 -30.89
C ASP A 41 -7.65 5.34 -32.04
N ASN A 42 -8.53 5.14 -33.04
CA ASN A 42 -8.69 6.04 -34.18
C ASN A 42 -7.36 6.44 -34.86
N GLY A 43 -6.45 5.47 -35.03
CA GLY A 43 -5.15 5.67 -35.67
C GLY A 43 -4.08 6.34 -34.80
N LYS A 44 -4.30 6.46 -33.48
CA LYS A 44 -3.39 7.12 -32.55
C LYS A 44 -3.09 6.26 -31.33
N VAL A 45 -1.88 6.40 -30.81
CA VAL A 45 -1.50 5.86 -29.51
C VAL A 45 -2.08 6.76 -28.42
N ILE A 46 -2.88 6.19 -27.54
CA ILE A 46 -3.48 6.83 -26.36
C ILE A 46 -2.79 6.32 -25.11
N VAL A 47 -2.50 7.23 -24.19
CA VAL A 47 -1.86 6.91 -22.90
C VAL A 47 -2.79 7.35 -21.77
N ASN A 48 -2.92 6.50 -20.76
CA ASN A 48 -3.71 6.82 -19.58
C ASN A 48 -2.96 6.46 -18.29
N SER A 49 -3.28 7.16 -17.23
CA SER A 49 -2.96 6.75 -15.85
C SER A 49 -4.03 5.80 -15.34
N ARG A 50 -3.92 5.35 -14.09
CA ARG A 50 -4.95 4.51 -13.45
C ARG A 50 -6.36 5.14 -13.44
N LYS A 51 -6.49 6.47 -13.53
CA LYS A 51 -7.77 7.16 -13.31
C LYS A 51 -8.23 8.06 -14.48
N ARG A 52 -7.36 8.36 -15.42
CA ARG A 52 -7.68 9.28 -16.51
C ARG A 52 -6.78 9.09 -17.72
N GLU A 53 -7.26 9.44 -18.90
CA GLU A 53 -6.42 9.64 -20.06
C GLU A 53 -5.46 10.82 -19.82
N LEU A 54 -4.27 10.71 -20.40
CA LEU A 54 -3.28 11.76 -20.36
C LEU A 54 -3.43 12.67 -21.58
N SER A 55 -3.12 13.94 -21.42
CA SER A 55 -3.20 14.94 -22.48
C SER A 55 -2.11 15.98 -22.29
N GLU A 56 -1.89 16.81 -23.31
CA GLU A 56 -0.99 17.94 -23.25
C GLU A 56 -1.35 18.83 -22.04
N GLY A 57 -0.35 19.17 -21.21
CA GLY A 57 -0.55 19.89 -19.94
C GLY A 57 -1.13 19.09 -18.79
N LYS A 58 -1.52 17.82 -18.98
CA LYS A 58 -2.02 16.91 -17.94
C LYS A 58 -1.36 15.52 -18.04
N ASP A 59 -0.07 15.50 -18.26
CA ASP A 59 0.73 14.28 -18.27
C ASP A 59 0.90 13.71 -16.86
N ASN A 60 1.41 12.49 -16.72
CA ASN A 60 1.73 11.82 -15.50
C ASN A 60 3.25 11.61 -15.40
N ALA A 61 3.95 12.61 -14.85
CA ALA A 61 5.40 12.61 -14.67
C ALA A 61 6.22 12.39 -15.97
N GLY A 62 5.69 12.79 -17.12
CA GLY A 62 6.33 12.62 -18.43
C GLY A 62 6.06 11.29 -19.13
N CYS A 63 5.15 10.46 -18.59
CA CYS A 63 4.84 9.15 -19.15
C CYS A 63 4.30 9.23 -20.57
N MET A 64 3.34 10.12 -20.83
CA MET A 64 2.77 10.30 -22.17
C MET A 64 3.84 10.80 -23.16
N VAL A 65 4.63 11.78 -22.75
CA VAL A 65 5.72 12.31 -23.59
C VAL A 65 6.71 11.19 -23.93
N TYR A 66 7.09 10.37 -22.95
CA TYR A 66 7.96 9.21 -23.19
C TYR A 66 7.35 8.26 -24.21
N VAL A 67 6.13 7.78 -23.99
CA VAL A 67 5.49 6.80 -24.88
C VAL A 67 5.36 7.32 -26.29
N LEU A 68 4.88 8.55 -26.47
CA LEU A 68 4.67 9.16 -27.80
C LEU A 68 5.98 9.48 -28.52
N SER A 69 7.08 9.68 -27.78
CA SER A 69 8.42 9.87 -28.38
C SER A 69 9.06 8.57 -28.88
N GLN A 70 8.49 7.40 -28.55
CA GLN A 70 9.05 6.10 -28.89
C GLN A 70 8.28 5.44 -30.05
N PRO A 71 8.81 5.41 -31.29
CA PRO A 71 8.11 4.83 -32.45
C PRO A 71 7.70 3.36 -32.29
N LYS A 72 8.37 2.63 -31.40
CA LYS A 72 8.11 1.21 -31.11
C LYS A 72 6.67 0.95 -30.66
N PHE A 73 6.05 1.86 -29.92
CA PHE A 73 4.66 1.71 -29.48
C PHE A 73 3.69 1.83 -30.64
N GLU A 74 3.87 2.82 -31.52
CA GLU A 74 3.04 2.95 -32.70
C GLU A 74 3.19 1.75 -33.65
N GLN A 75 4.43 1.28 -33.86
CA GLN A 75 4.71 0.09 -34.67
C GLN A 75 4.05 -1.17 -34.09
N PHE A 76 4.11 -1.35 -32.76
CA PHE A 76 3.46 -2.45 -32.07
C PHE A 76 1.93 -2.43 -32.31
N PHE A 77 1.30 -1.29 -32.11
CA PHE A 77 -0.16 -1.18 -32.22
C PHE A 77 -0.67 -1.20 -33.66
N LYS A 78 0.14 -0.86 -34.67
CA LYS A 78 -0.22 -1.09 -36.07
C LYS A 78 -0.36 -2.58 -36.41
N GLU A 79 0.42 -3.44 -35.77
CA GLU A 79 0.29 -4.89 -35.93
C GLU A 79 -0.77 -5.49 -34.97
N PHE A 80 -0.87 -4.96 -33.74
CA PHE A 80 -1.75 -5.48 -32.68
C PHE A 80 -2.74 -4.42 -32.18
N PRO A 81 -3.67 -3.93 -33.01
CA PRO A 81 -4.52 -2.79 -32.65
C PRO A 81 -5.52 -3.05 -31.53
N ASN A 82 -5.80 -4.33 -31.23
CA ASN A 82 -6.73 -4.74 -30.17
C ASN A 82 -6.06 -5.02 -28.83
N LEU A 83 -4.72 -4.98 -28.77
CA LEU A 83 -3.99 -5.17 -27.53
C LEU A 83 -3.94 -3.88 -26.73
N TYR A 84 -3.93 -4.03 -25.41
CA TYR A 84 -3.76 -2.97 -24.45
C TYR A 84 -2.54 -3.30 -23.58
N LEU A 85 -1.61 -2.38 -23.46
CA LEU A 85 -0.41 -2.55 -22.64
C LEU A 85 -0.63 -1.83 -21.31
N TYR A 86 -0.41 -2.54 -20.21
CA TYR A 86 -0.34 -1.95 -18.87
C TYR A 86 1.07 -2.07 -18.32
N GLY A 87 1.57 -1.00 -17.75
CA GLY A 87 2.94 -0.95 -17.25
C GLY A 87 3.11 -0.02 -16.06
N GLU A 88 4.29 -0.09 -15.49
CA GLU A 88 4.75 0.83 -14.46
C GLU A 88 5.73 1.82 -15.07
N PHE A 89 5.38 3.10 -15.09
CA PHE A 89 6.30 4.16 -15.50
C PHE A 89 7.16 4.53 -14.31
N LEU A 90 8.48 4.27 -14.45
CA LEU A 90 9.39 4.35 -13.30
C LEU A 90 9.84 5.79 -13.06
N VAL A 91 9.31 6.38 -12.00
CA VAL A 91 9.68 7.68 -11.47
C VAL A 91 10.14 7.55 -10.03
N LYS A 92 10.93 8.50 -9.54
CA LYS A 92 11.42 8.47 -8.16
C LYS A 92 10.25 8.54 -7.17
N HIS A 93 10.04 7.45 -6.47
CA HIS A 93 8.98 7.28 -5.48
C HIS A 93 9.58 6.80 -4.14
N THR A 94 9.10 5.70 -3.56
CA THR A 94 9.59 5.18 -2.27
C THR A 94 10.91 4.43 -2.45
N VAL A 95 11.02 3.58 -3.47
CA VAL A 95 12.25 2.84 -3.79
C VAL A 95 13.14 3.73 -4.64
N LYS A 96 14.34 4.02 -4.15
CA LYS A 96 15.31 4.91 -4.81
C LYS A 96 16.57 4.19 -5.31
N THR A 97 16.58 2.87 -5.17
CA THR A 97 17.74 2.02 -5.44
C THR A 97 17.80 1.46 -6.86
N TYR A 98 16.90 1.87 -7.73
CA TYR A 98 16.93 1.47 -9.13
C TYR A 98 18.13 2.08 -9.87
N LYS A 99 18.60 1.39 -10.92
CA LYS A 99 19.65 1.89 -11.84
C LYS A 99 19.22 3.22 -12.45
N ASP A 100 20.19 4.11 -12.68
CA ASP A 100 19.88 5.40 -13.30
C ASP A 100 19.26 5.25 -14.69
N SER A 101 19.66 4.24 -15.45
CA SER A 101 19.13 3.93 -16.78
C SER A 101 17.69 3.39 -16.77
N ALA A 102 17.14 3.05 -15.60
CA ALA A 102 15.78 2.53 -15.46
C ALA A 102 14.73 3.65 -15.36
N TRP A 103 15.12 4.84 -14.91
CA TRP A 103 14.21 5.94 -14.70
C TRP A 103 13.65 6.52 -16.01
N GLY A 104 12.42 7.03 -15.95
CA GLY A 104 11.74 7.66 -17.09
C GLY A 104 11.36 6.68 -18.20
N LYS A 105 11.19 5.40 -17.89
CA LYS A 105 10.79 4.35 -18.83
C LYS A 105 9.54 3.63 -18.35
N LEU A 106 8.78 3.09 -19.31
CA LEU A 106 7.60 2.28 -19.07
C LEU A 106 7.97 0.80 -19.15
N TYR A 107 7.69 0.04 -18.09
CA TYR A 107 7.91 -1.41 -18.02
C TYR A 107 6.56 -2.11 -18.01
N ILE A 108 6.25 -2.83 -19.09
CA ILE A 108 4.98 -3.52 -19.24
C ILE A 108 4.92 -4.71 -18.27
N PHE A 109 3.79 -4.85 -17.61
CA PHE A 109 3.52 -5.94 -16.67
C PHE A 109 2.27 -6.76 -17.03
N ASP A 110 1.38 -6.24 -17.89
CA ASP A 110 0.26 -6.98 -18.47
C ASP A 110 -0.01 -6.53 -19.90
N VAL A 111 -0.43 -7.49 -20.72
CA VAL A 111 -1.00 -7.29 -22.06
C VAL A 111 -2.37 -7.89 -22.08
N VAL A 112 -3.38 -7.12 -22.49
CA VAL A 112 -4.77 -7.56 -22.51
C VAL A 112 -5.32 -7.44 -23.92
N ASP A 113 -5.92 -8.52 -24.40
CA ASP A 113 -6.60 -8.57 -25.69
C ASP A 113 -8.07 -8.14 -25.53
N PHE A 114 -8.42 -7.04 -26.16
CA PHE A 114 -9.77 -6.47 -26.25
C PHE A 114 -10.45 -6.74 -27.59
N SER A 115 -10.05 -7.76 -28.33
CA SER A 115 -10.78 -8.20 -29.54
C SER A 115 -12.24 -8.50 -29.21
N ASN A 116 -12.51 -8.97 -27.99
CA ASN A 116 -13.85 -9.02 -27.40
C ASN A 116 -13.90 -8.11 -26.15
N PRO A 117 -14.41 -6.87 -26.29
CA PRO A 117 -14.42 -5.90 -25.18
C PRO A 117 -15.27 -6.31 -23.97
N GLU A 118 -16.28 -7.19 -24.16
CA GLU A 118 -17.13 -7.67 -23.07
C GLU A 118 -16.46 -8.79 -22.25
N ASN A 119 -15.48 -9.48 -22.84
CA ASN A 119 -14.71 -10.51 -22.18
C ASN A 119 -13.21 -10.39 -22.54
N PRO A 120 -12.51 -9.36 -22.05
CA PRO A 120 -11.11 -9.16 -22.32
C PRO A 120 -10.25 -10.29 -21.77
N ARG A 121 -9.20 -10.67 -22.51
CA ARG A 121 -8.29 -11.75 -22.14
C ARG A 121 -6.93 -11.21 -21.78
N TYR A 122 -6.49 -11.48 -20.55
CA TYR A 122 -5.09 -11.28 -20.15
C TYR A 122 -4.21 -12.33 -20.83
N LEU A 123 -3.18 -11.91 -21.53
CA LEU A 123 -2.20 -12.80 -22.13
C LEU A 123 -1.26 -13.34 -21.07
N SER A 124 -0.90 -14.62 -21.13
CA SER A 124 0.13 -15.20 -20.27
C SER A 124 1.52 -14.61 -20.60
N TYR A 125 2.49 -14.83 -19.73
CA TYR A 125 3.86 -14.38 -19.98
C TYR A 125 4.42 -14.92 -21.28
N GLU A 126 4.20 -16.19 -21.55
CA GLU A 126 4.64 -16.91 -22.75
C GLU A 126 4.01 -16.33 -24.03
N ASP A 127 2.75 -15.83 -23.93
CA ASP A 127 2.06 -15.23 -25.05
C ASP A 127 2.54 -13.80 -25.33
N TYR A 128 2.73 -12.95 -24.30
CA TYR A 128 3.02 -11.54 -24.53
C TYR A 128 4.51 -11.20 -24.64
N GLU A 129 5.37 -11.94 -23.98
CA GLU A 129 6.80 -11.65 -23.93
C GLU A 129 7.45 -11.64 -25.33
N PRO A 130 7.18 -12.62 -26.23
CA PRO A 130 7.72 -12.58 -27.59
C PRO A 130 7.26 -11.35 -28.38
N LEU A 131 5.99 -10.90 -28.16
CA LEU A 131 5.44 -9.73 -28.84
C LEU A 131 6.17 -8.46 -28.42
N LEU A 132 6.40 -8.26 -27.12
CA LEU A 132 7.10 -7.10 -26.58
C LEU A 132 8.58 -7.11 -27.01
N LYS A 133 9.24 -8.27 -26.98
CA LYS A 133 10.64 -8.43 -27.47
C LYS A 133 10.80 -8.04 -28.92
N LYS A 134 9.86 -8.42 -29.80
CA LYS A 134 9.90 -8.09 -31.24
C LYS A 134 10.03 -6.58 -31.47
N TYR A 135 9.42 -5.77 -30.60
CA TYR A 135 9.41 -4.30 -30.72
C TYR A 135 10.36 -3.60 -29.73
N ASN A 136 11.19 -4.33 -29.00
CA ASN A 136 12.06 -3.76 -27.97
C ASN A 136 11.29 -2.94 -26.93
N ILE A 137 10.06 -3.35 -26.58
CA ILE A 137 9.28 -2.74 -25.52
C ILE A 137 9.72 -3.37 -24.18
N GLU A 138 10.07 -2.53 -23.22
CA GLU A 138 10.50 -2.96 -21.91
C GLU A 138 9.34 -3.59 -21.14
N TYR A 139 9.62 -4.69 -20.42
CA TYR A 139 8.63 -5.41 -19.62
C TYR A 139 9.25 -5.93 -18.32
N ILE A 140 8.43 -6.31 -17.38
CA ILE A 140 8.85 -6.92 -16.12
C ILE A 140 9.02 -8.43 -16.36
N PRO A 141 10.23 -8.99 -16.16
CA PRO A 141 10.45 -10.42 -16.38
C PRO A 141 9.76 -11.26 -15.30
N LEU A 142 9.37 -12.45 -15.70
CA LEU A 142 8.85 -13.49 -14.81
C LEU A 142 9.95 -13.94 -13.84
N ILE A 143 9.60 -14.08 -12.55
CA ILE A 143 10.52 -14.66 -11.54
C ILE A 143 10.32 -16.16 -11.45
N ALA A 144 9.08 -16.64 -11.39
CA ALA A 144 8.75 -18.05 -11.26
C ALA A 144 7.28 -18.33 -11.66
N VAL A 145 7.04 -19.58 -12.03
CA VAL A 145 5.69 -20.17 -12.11
C VAL A 145 5.62 -21.25 -11.04
N LEU A 146 4.56 -21.24 -10.23
CA LEU A 146 4.33 -22.21 -9.18
C LEU A 146 2.92 -22.80 -9.34
N ASN A 147 2.77 -24.08 -9.05
CA ASN A 147 1.49 -24.78 -9.15
C ASN A 147 0.94 -25.05 -7.75
N HIS A 148 -0.23 -24.51 -7.42
CA HIS A 148 -0.89 -24.62 -6.10
C HIS A 148 0.06 -24.32 -4.92
N PRO A 149 0.80 -23.19 -4.94
CA PRO A 149 1.73 -22.90 -3.87
C PRO A 149 1.00 -22.48 -2.60
N SER A 150 1.60 -22.77 -1.45
CA SER A 150 1.27 -22.10 -0.21
C SER A 150 1.85 -20.67 -0.19
N LYS A 151 1.43 -19.84 0.77
CA LYS A 151 2.01 -18.52 0.98
C LYS A 151 3.51 -18.64 1.34
N GLU A 152 3.86 -19.65 2.12
CA GLU A 152 5.22 -19.95 2.57
C GLU A 152 6.14 -20.28 1.39
N ASP A 153 5.63 -20.92 0.33
CA ASP A 153 6.38 -21.22 -0.89
C ASP A 153 6.70 -19.96 -1.70
N ILE A 154 5.85 -18.92 -1.60
CA ILE A 154 6.00 -17.66 -2.33
C ILE A 154 6.97 -16.70 -1.63
N LEU A 155 6.99 -16.67 -0.30
CA LEU A 155 7.77 -15.70 0.47
C LEU A 155 9.27 -15.64 0.14
N PRO A 156 9.98 -16.76 -0.17
CA PRO A 156 11.40 -16.72 -0.58
C PRO A 156 11.67 -15.90 -1.85
N TYR A 157 10.67 -15.74 -2.73
CA TYR A 157 10.80 -14.95 -3.95
C TYR A 157 10.86 -13.43 -3.71
N LEU A 158 10.51 -12.96 -2.51
CA LEU A 158 10.72 -11.56 -2.12
C LEU A 158 12.19 -11.15 -2.24
N ASP A 159 13.11 -12.06 -1.97
CA ASP A 159 14.56 -11.79 -2.09
C ASP A 159 15.05 -11.83 -3.54
N LYS A 160 14.24 -12.33 -4.48
CA LYS A 160 14.53 -12.36 -5.90
C LYS A 160 14.01 -11.14 -6.69
N THR A 161 13.39 -10.17 -6.01
CA THR A 161 12.85 -8.95 -6.62
C THR A 161 13.93 -7.91 -6.98
N THR A 162 15.05 -8.35 -7.53
CA THR A 162 16.23 -7.50 -7.81
C THR A 162 16.20 -6.84 -9.18
N PHE A 163 15.13 -7.02 -9.94
CA PHE A 163 14.98 -6.44 -11.27
C PHE A 163 15.15 -4.92 -11.24
N LEU A 164 16.01 -4.39 -12.09
CA LEU A 164 16.38 -2.98 -12.20
C LEU A 164 17.14 -2.40 -10.99
N GLN A 165 17.39 -3.15 -9.94
CA GLN A 165 18.17 -2.65 -8.80
C GLN A 165 19.63 -2.37 -9.19
N SER A 166 20.21 -1.30 -8.63
CA SER A 166 21.54 -0.81 -9.00
C SER A 166 22.65 -1.80 -8.72
N ASP A 167 22.51 -2.58 -7.65
CA ASP A 167 23.48 -3.60 -7.21
C ASP A 167 23.08 -5.04 -7.59
N ASN A 168 21.94 -5.24 -8.24
CA ASN A 168 21.31 -6.53 -8.54
C ASN A 168 21.13 -7.46 -7.31
N LYS A 169 21.19 -6.93 -6.09
CA LYS A 169 21.11 -7.67 -4.82
C LYS A 169 20.01 -7.13 -3.91
N THR A 170 19.89 -5.82 -3.83
CA THR A 170 18.86 -5.20 -3.00
C THR A 170 17.47 -5.57 -3.52
N PRO A 171 16.61 -6.16 -2.71
CA PRO A 171 15.26 -6.47 -3.15
C PRO A 171 14.41 -5.22 -3.36
N GLY A 172 13.49 -5.28 -4.33
CA GLY A 172 12.54 -4.23 -4.64
C GLY A 172 11.38 -4.11 -3.64
N GLU A 173 10.28 -3.49 -4.09
CA GLU A 173 9.10 -3.20 -3.27
C GLU A 173 8.37 -4.45 -2.78
N GLY A 174 8.32 -5.50 -3.61
CA GLY A 174 7.58 -6.72 -3.31
C GLY A 174 7.29 -7.58 -4.53
N LEU A 175 6.26 -8.40 -4.42
CA LEU A 175 5.80 -9.32 -5.46
C LEU A 175 4.40 -8.98 -5.94
N VAL A 176 4.12 -9.34 -7.21
CA VAL A 176 2.77 -9.47 -7.75
C VAL A 176 2.57 -10.92 -8.20
N ILE A 177 1.42 -11.48 -7.85
CA ILE A 177 1.01 -12.86 -8.10
C ILE A 177 -0.19 -12.81 -9.03
N LYS A 178 -0.13 -13.54 -10.14
CA LYS A 178 -1.16 -13.54 -11.18
C LYS A 178 -1.57 -14.94 -11.59
N ARG A 179 -2.77 -15.07 -12.16
CA ARG A 179 -3.28 -16.30 -12.80
C ARG A 179 -3.82 -16.00 -14.18
N TYR A 180 -3.46 -16.82 -15.16
CA TYR A 180 -3.88 -16.63 -16.56
C TYR A 180 -4.83 -17.69 -17.08
N ASP A 181 -5.28 -18.61 -16.21
CA ASP A 181 -6.22 -19.68 -16.49
C ASP A 181 -7.70 -19.25 -16.55
N GLY A 182 -7.96 -17.93 -16.55
CA GLY A 182 -9.32 -17.39 -16.54
C GLY A 182 -9.95 -17.31 -15.15
N TRP A 183 -9.17 -17.54 -14.09
CA TRP A 183 -9.65 -17.42 -12.72
C TRP A 183 -10.27 -16.04 -12.44
N LYS A 184 -11.39 -16.06 -11.73
CA LYS A 184 -12.06 -14.86 -11.24
C LYS A 184 -12.31 -15.00 -9.74
N ASN A 185 -12.22 -13.89 -9.03
CA ASN A 185 -12.52 -13.86 -7.61
C ASN A 185 -14.01 -14.12 -7.33
N LYS A 186 -14.38 -14.19 -6.05
CA LYS A 186 -15.77 -14.43 -5.60
C LYS A 186 -16.80 -13.39 -6.09
N TYR A 187 -16.33 -12.24 -6.59
CA TYR A 187 -17.17 -11.20 -7.21
C TYR A 187 -17.18 -11.26 -8.74
N GLY A 188 -16.63 -12.31 -9.34
CA GLY A 188 -16.59 -12.50 -10.78
C GLY A 188 -15.60 -11.58 -11.51
N ARG A 189 -14.62 -10.99 -10.82
CA ARG A 189 -13.62 -10.06 -11.37
C ARG A 189 -12.27 -10.73 -11.52
N THR A 190 -11.55 -10.41 -12.60
CA THR A 190 -10.12 -10.69 -12.68
C THR A 190 -9.39 -9.72 -11.77
N THR A 191 -8.57 -10.21 -10.87
CA THR A 191 -7.71 -9.42 -10.00
C THR A 191 -6.43 -10.18 -9.67
N TRP A 192 -5.43 -9.48 -9.16
CA TRP A 192 -4.13 -10.02 -8.81
C TRP A 192 -3.82 -9.78 -7.34
N ALA A 193 -2.93 -10.58 -6.78
CA ALA A 193 -2.45 -10.40 -5.41
C ALA A 193 -1.08 -9.73 -5.39
N LYS A 194 -0.76 -9.03 -4.29
CA LYS A 194 0.57 -8.48 -4.01
C LYS A 194 1.02 -8.81 -2.61
N ILE A 195 2.34 -8.92 -2.45
CA ILE A 195 3.03 -8.94 -1.15
C ILE A 195 4.00 -7.77 -1.14
N ILE A 196 3.85 -6.85 -0.17
CA ILE A 196 4.74 -5.71 0.00
C ILE A 196 5.80 -6.05 1.04
N ARG A 197 7.07 -5.94 0.66
CA ARG A 197 8.21 -6.35 1.50
C ARG A 197 8.24 -5.63 2.87
N LYS A 198 7.96 -4.33 2.91
CA LYS A 198 7.96 -3.58 4.16
C LYS A 198 6.91 -4.08 5.15
N GLU A 199 5.73 -4.39 4.65
CA GLU A 199 4.63 -4.93 5.46
C GLU A 199 4.97 -6.31 6.00
N PHE A 200 5.60 -7.15 5.18
CA PHE A 200 6.05 -8.47 5.58
C PHE A 200 7.18 -8.42 6.63
N ILE A 201 8.17 -7.50 6.48
CA ILE A 201 9.23 -7.32 7.46
C ILE A 201 8.66 -6.83 8.79
N VAL A 202 7.71 -5.91 8.76
CA VAL A 202 7.01 -5.43 9.96
C VAL A 202 6.25 -6.58 10.62
N SER A 203 5.47 -7.36 9.87
CA SER A 203 4.76 -8.52 10.42
C SER A 203 5.71 -9.61 10.96
N LYS A 204 6.84 -9.90 10.29
CA LYS A 204 7.87 -10.83 10.82
C LYS A 204 8.56 -10.31 12.08
N LYS A 205 8.84 -9.01 12.18
CA LYS A 205 9.36 -8.42 13.42
C LYS A 205 8.33 -8.52 14.55
N ILE A 206 7.07 -8.22 14.24
CA ILE A 206 5.96 -8.38 15.20
C ILE A 206 5.83 -9.82 15.68
N HIS A 207 6.03 -10.83 14.83
CA HIS A 207 5.99 -12.24 15.27
C HIS A 207 7.25 -12.74 16.00
N ARG A 208 8.38 -12.03 15.92
CA ARG A 208 9.64 -12.50 16.56
C ARG A 208 9.99 -11.87 17.89
N GLU A 209 9.51 -10.66 18.23
CA GLU A 209 10.05 -9.89 19.37
C GLU A 209 9.06 -8.91 20.01
N VAL A 210 7.75 -9.05 19.90
CA VAL A 210 6.86 -8.09 20.53
C VAL A 210 6.10 -8.77 21.65
N SER A 211 6.39 -8.38 22.91
CA SER A 211 5.37 -8.39 23.93
C SER A 211 4.15 -7.67 23.34
N GLN A 212 2.95 -8.18 23.56
CA GLN A 212 1.72 -7.72 22.86
C GLN A 212 1.40 -6.23 23.04
N ASN A 213 2.21 -5.48 23.79
CA ASN A 213 1.92 -4.11 24.23
C ASN A 213 2.87 -3.02 23.69
N GLU A 214 3.96 -3.36 23.00
CA GLU A 214 5.00 -2.37 22.61
C GLU A 214 4.48 -1.26 21.68
N LEU A 215 3.49 -1.55 20.84
CA LEU A 215 2.92 -0.55 19.94
C LEU A 215 2.08 0.47 20.72
N GLU A 216 1.19 -0.03 21.58
CA GLU A 216 0.32 0.78 22.40
C GLU A 216 1.15 1.61 23.41
N GLU A 217 2.19 1.02 24.00
CA GLU A 217 3.17 1.73 24.84
C GLU A 217 3.86 2.86 24.06
N SER A 218 4.33 2.59 22.84
CA SER A 218 4.94 3.59 21.97
C SER A 218 3.97 4.72 21.57
N ILE A 219 2.67 4.40 21.41
CA ILE A 219 1.61 5.39 21.16
C ILE A 219 1.46 6.28 22.40
N VAL A 220 1.32 5.69 23.56
CA VAL A 220 1.13 6.41 24.83
C VAL A 220 2.34 7.29 25.14
N GLU A 221 3.55 6.75 25.01
CA GLU A 221 4.78 7.52 25.24
C GLU A 221 4.87 8.75 24.36
N LYS A 222 4.50 8.61 23.09
CA LYS A 222 4.71 9.64 22.08
C LYS A 222 3.60 10.67 22.00
N PHE A 223 2.35 10.26 22.17
CA PHE A 223 1.19 11.12 21.90
C PHE A 223 0.39 11.46 23.17
N CYS A 224 0.39 10.60 24.19
CA CYS A 224 -0.23 10.88 25.47
C CYS A 224 0.81 11.48 26.42
N THR A 225 1.36 12.66 26.06
CA THR A 225 2.36 13.35 26.87
C THR A 225 1.76 13.91 28.16
N ASP A 226 2.59 14.16 29.16
CA ASP A 226 2.14 14.74 30.43
C ASP A 226 1.45 16.10 30.18
N ALA A 227 2.03 16.93 29.30
CA ALA A 227 1.43 18.21 28.91
C ALA A 227 0.07 18.04 28.21
N PHE A 228 -0.13 16.98 27.40
CA PHE A 228 -1.42 16.67 26.82
C PHE A 228 -2.44 16.32 27.90
N ILE A 229 -2.07 15.48 28.85
CA ILE A 229 -2.93 15.06 29.96
C ILE A 229 -3.28 16.29 30.83
N GLU A 230 -2.29 17.07 31.25
CA GLU A 230 -2.47 18.27 32.08
C GLU A 230 -3.42 19.27 31.42
N LYS A 231 -3.30 19.51 30.11
CA LYS A 231 -4.20 20.36 29.33
C LYS A 231 -5.66 19.89 29.45
N GLU A 232 -5.90 18.59 29.31
CA GLU A 232 -7.26 18.04 29.39
C GLU A 232 -7.80 18.08 30.83
N LEU A 233 -6.95 17.82 31.82
CA LEU A 233 -7.33 17.94 33.23
C LEU A 233 -7.66 19.38 33.62
N ALA A 234 -6.89 20.37 33.12
CA ALA A 234 -7.15 21.78 33.37
C ALA A 234 -8.51 22.22 32.82
N LYS A 235 -8.88 21.80 31.60
CA LYS A 235 -10.20 22.07 31.04
C LYS A 235 -11.34 21.55 31.93
N ILE A 236 -11.17 20.33 32.45
CA ILE A 236 -12.18 19.70 33.32
C ILE A 236 -12.27 20.42 34.65
N LEU A 237 -11.11 20.77 35.23
CA LEU A 237 -11.06 21.49 36.51
C LEU A 237 -11.64 22.90 36.40
N GLU A 238 -11.43 23.59 35.27
CA GLU A 238 -12.04 24.89 34.97
C GLU A 238 -13.56 24.77 34.85
N ASP A 239 -14.08 23.75 34.16
CA ASP A 239 -15.49 23.49 33.99
C ASP A 239 -16.24 23.17 35.31
N ILE A 240 -15.57 22.42 36.20
CA ILE A 240 -16.13 22.03 37.49
C ILE A 240 -15.96 23.13 38.56
N GLY A 241 -14.88 23.86 38.52
CA GLY A 241 -14.36 24.71 39.60
C GLY A 241 -13.58 23.90 40.65
N ALA A 242 -12.37 24.34 41.01
CA ALA A 242 -11.50 23.62 41.94
C ALA A 242 -12.17 23.35 43.31
N ASP A 243 -12.95 24.32 43.81
CA ASP A 243 -13.64 24.23 45.07
C ASP A 243 -14.80 23.21 45.06
N ASN A 244 -15.25 22.81 43.86
CA ASN A 244 -16.33 21.85 43.65
C ASN A 244 -15.85 20.46 43.33
N TRP A 245 -14.55 20.19 43.47
CA TRP A 245 -14.00 18.89 43.15
C TRP A 245 -14.58 17.78 43.99
N ASP A 246 -14.90 16.67 43.34
CA ASP A 246 -15.40 15.43 43.97
C ASP A 246 -14.79 14.23 43.25
N ASN A 247 -14.45 13.18 44.00
CA ASN A 247 -13.86 11.97 43.44
C ASN A 247 -14.69 11.26 42.35
N LYS A 248 -15.99 11.56 42.28
CA LYS A 248 -16.85 11.09 41.16
C LYS A 248 -16.41 11.58 39.80
N TYR A 249 -15.65 12.68 39.73
CA TYR A 249 -15.13 13.23 38.49
C TYR A 249 -13.86 12.52 37.97
N ILE A 250 -13.23 11.65 38.79
CA ILE A 250 -12.06 10.86 38.34
C ILE A 250 -12.36 10.08 37.08
N GLY A 251 -13.50 9.41 37.01
CA GLY A 251 -13.90 8.68 35.81
C GLY A 251 -14.05 9.58 34.57
N ARG A 252 -14.55 10.82 34.76
CA ARG A 252 -14.64 11.81 33.69
C ARG A 252 -13.24 12.20 33.20
N CYS A 253 -12.31 12.45 34.07
CA CYS A 253 -10.92 12.79 33.71
C CYS A 253 -10.29 11.68 32.86
N LEU A 254 -10.34 10.42 33.35
CA LEU A 254 -9.74 9.28 32.65
C LEU A 254 -10.34 9.07 31.27
N ASN A 255 -11.67 9.12 31.17
CA ASN A 255 -12.38 8.92 29.92
C ASN A 255 -12.15 10.08 28.93
N SER A 256 -12.09 11.34 29.39
CA SER A 256 -11.87 12.49 28.54
C SER A 256 -10.46 12.47 27.94
N VAL A 257 -9.43 12.17 28.72
CA VAL A 257 -8.05 12.04 28.20
C VAL A 257 -7.97 10.97 27.14
N TYR A 258 -8.56 9.80 27.36
CA TYR A 258 -8.57 8.73 26.37
C TYR A 258 -9.35 9.12 25.11
N HIS A 259 -10.55 9.71 25.27
CA HIS A 259 -11.36 10.17 24.16
C HIS A 259 -10.65 11.21 23.29
N GLU A 260 -10.05 12.23 23.91
CA GLU A 260 -9.32 13.27 23.19
C GLU A 260 -8.08 12.72 22.48
N LEU A 261 -7.34 11.79 23.10
CA LEU A 261 -6.22 11.11 22.46
C LEU A 261 -6.67 10.40 21.17
N ILE A 262 -7.78 9.66 21.23
CA ILE A 262 -8.30 8.97 20.06
C ILE A 262 -8.79 9.97 19.01
N SER A 263 -9.52 11.00 19.41
CA SER A 263 -10.13 11.96 18.51
C SER A 263 -9.10 12.84 17.79
N GLU A 264 -8.08 13.32 18.51
CA GLU A 264 -7.09 14.25 17.96
C GLU A 264 -5.91 13.52 17.29
N GLU A 265 -5.47 12.37 17.85
CA GLU A 265 -4.19 11.77 17.48
C GLU A 265 -4.27 10.51 16.62
N THR A 266 -5.45 9.90 16.40
CA THR A 266 -5.57 8.66 15.62
C THR A 266 -4.93 8.79 14.24
N TRP A 267 -5.13 9.92 13.55
CA TRP A 267 -4.51 10.13 12.26
C TRP A 267 -2.96 10.20 12.34
N ASN A 268 -2.44 10.73 13.42
CA ASN A 268 -1.00 10.77 13.68
C ASN A 268 -0.44 9.38 14.00
N PHE A 269 -1.20 8.50 14.68
CA PHE A 269 -0.85 7.07 14.83
C PHE A 269 -0.74 6.40 13.46
N VAL A 270 -1.77 6.57 12.63
CA VAL A 270 -1.82 6.01 11.27
C VAL A 270 -0.62 6.44 10.44
N LYS A 271 -0.28 7.73 10.45
CA LYS A 271 0.89 8.26 9.74
C LYS A 271 2.21 7.73 10.28
N LYS A 272 2.37 7.77 11.62
CA LYS A 272 3.64 7.45 12.28
C LYS A 272 3.97 5.98 12.20
N PHE A 273 2.98 5.13 12.46
CA PHE A 273 3.15 3.68 12.53
C PHE A 273 2.69 2.96 11.23
N LYS A 274 2.28 3.73 10.19
CA LYS A 274 1.94 3.23 8.84
C LYS A 274 0.80 2.21 8.85
N ASN A 275 -0.38 2.67 9.27
CA ASN A 275 -1.58 1.87 9.41
C ASN A 275 -1.39 0.70 10.39
N PRO A 276 -1.11 0.99 11.67
CA PRO A 276 -0.88 -0.03 12.69
C PRO A 276 -2.15 -0.81 13.01
N LYS A 277 -1.98 -2.04 13.49
CA LYS A 277 -3.06 -2.78 14.14
C LYS A 277 -2.99 -2.47 15.64
N ILE A 278 -3.94 -1.68 16.13
CA ILE A 278 -3.98 -1.21 17.52
C ILE A 278 -5.01 -2.04 18.30
N ASP A 279 -4.64 -2.55 19.48
CA ASP A 279 -5.59 -3.03 20.48
C ASP A 279 -6.04 -1.86 21.34
N PHE A 280 -7.23 -1.35 21.06
CA PHE A 280 -7.79 -0.21 21.79
C PHE A 280 -8.11 -0.52 23.25
N SER A 281 -8.29 -1.78 23.63
CA SER A 281 -8.50 -2.17 25.03
C SER A 281 -7.20 -2.01 25.83
N ILE A 282 -6.08 -2.47 25.27
CA ILE A 282 -4.75 -2.30 25.85
C ILE A 282 -4.38 -0.82 25.88
N LEU A 283 -4.59 -0.10 24.78
CA LEU A 283 -4.32 1.34 24.70
C LEU A 283 -5.08 2.11 25.78
N CYS A 284 -6.36 1.79 26.00
CA CYS A 284 -7.18 2.41 27.04
C CYS A 284 -6.60 2.20 28.45
N VAL A 285 -6.16 0.98 28.74
CA VAL A 285 -5.53 0.65 30.06
C VAL A 285 -4.26 1.47 30.26
N LEU A 286 -3.36 1.49 29.28
CA LEU A 286 -2.08 2.22 29.35
C LEU A 286 -2.28 3.73 29.50
N VAL A 287 -3.21 4.32 28.73
CA VAL A 287 -3.58 5.75 28.86
C VAL A 287 -4.15 6.03 30.24
N THR A 288 -5.02 5.15 30.76
CA THR A 288 -5.61 5.29 32.10
C THR A 288 -4.55 5.28 33.19
N GLU A 289 -3.59 4.35 33.11
CA GLU A 289 -2.49 4.26 34.10
C GLU A 289 -1.59 5.50 34.05
N LYS A 290 -1.18 5.94 32.88
CA LYS A 290 -0.40 7.16 32.70
C LYS A 290 -1.16 8.40 33.20
N THR A 291 -2.44 8.50 32.86
CA THR A 291 -3.29 9.60 33.31
C THR A 291 -3.40 9.66 34.83
N LYS A 292 -3.58 8.52 35.52
CA LYS A 292 -3.60 8.49 37.01
C LYS A 292 -2.30 9.02 37.62
N ASN A 293 -1.15 8.66 37.05
CA ASN A 293 0.14 9.15 37.53
C ASN A 293 0.25 10.66 37.41
N VAL A 294 -0.07 11.21 36.23
CA VAL A 294 -0.04 12.67 36.00
C VAL A 294 -1.10 13.40 36.83
N MET A 295 -2.31 12.82 36.95
CA MET A 295 -3.37 13.39 37.79
C MET A 295 -2.93 13.58 39.24
N ARG A 296 -2.22 12.62 39.83
CA ARG A 296 -1.75 12.71 41.22
C ARG A 296 -0.94 13.98 41.46
N ASP A 297 0.01 14.25 40.57
CA ASP A 297 0.88 15.43 40.70
C ASP A 297 0.13 16.72 40.35
N PHE A 298 -0.63 16.72 39.25
CA PHE A 298 -1.43 17.84 38.81
C PHE A 298 -2.41 18.32 39.89
N PHE A 299 -3.24 17.43 40.45
CA PHE A 299 -4.24 17.80 41.46
C PHE A 299 -3.62 18.20 42.81
N LYS A 300 -2.46 17.64 43.15
CA LYS A 300 -1.71 18.05 44.33
C LYS A 300 -1.29 19.52 44.26
N THR A 301 -0.89 20.02 43.10
CA THR A 301 -0.55 21.46 42.90
C THR A 301 -1.77 22.37 43.05
N HIS A 302 -2.97 21.81 42.90
CA HIS A 302 -4.25 22.54 43.08
C HIS A 302 -4.88 22.30 44.49
N GLY A 303 -4.16 21.70 45.41
CA GLY A 303 -4.61 21.45 46.79
C GLY A 303 -5.61 20.30 46.91
N ILE A 304 -5.76 19.47 45.87
CA ILE A 304 -6.70 18.35 45.82
C ILE A 304 -5.91 17.03 46.05
N THR A 305 -6.39 16.20 46.97
CA THR A 305 -5.84 14.86 47.23
C THR A 305 -6.71 13.79 46.60
N LEU A 306 -6.13 12.96 45.76
CA LEU A 306 -6.82 11.82 45.13
C LEU A 306 -6.73 10.56 45.97
N PRO A 307 -7.68 9.62 45.84
CA PRO A 307 -7.74 8.39 46.66
C PRO A 307 -6.79 7.27 46.21
N PHE A 308 -5.91 7.51 45.21
CA PHE A 308 -4.97 6.53 44.66
C PHE A 308 -3.55 7.08 44.50
#